data_d2c8ec8b5bc46ea66c9653c18e955ea4
#
_entry.id   d2c8ec8b5bc46ea66c9653c18e955ea4
#
_cell.length_a   1.000
_cell.length_b   1.000
_cell.length_c   1.000
_cell.angle_alpha   90.00
_cell.angle_beta   90.00
_cell.angle_gamma   90.00
#
_symmetry.space_group_name_H-M   'P 1'
#
loop_
_entity.id
_entity.type
_entity.pdbx_description
1 polymer ?
#
loop_
_entity_poly.entity_id
_entity_poly.type
_entity_poly.pdbx_seq_one_letter_code
_entity_poly.pdbx_strand_id
1 'polypeptide(L)'
;MNAIAAEAGITKPILYRHFGDKGGLYAALAKRHTDALLDSLRAALDAPAERRERVEATLDTYLAAIEARPQVYRFLMHPAEGSPGDQGFDVGKHSAPLLRRMGEELAQVIEERLDLGPGSQQLARVWGHGIVGMMHAAGDWWLGERPCSRAELVRGLADLLWGRLAAAGDKVGGPGF
;
A
#
# COMPACT_ATOMS: atom_id res chain seq x y z
N MET A 1 -10.94 -22.87 -0.75
CA MET A 1 -10.38 -23.55 0.45
C MET A 1 -9.79 -24.94 0.16
N ASN A 2 -10.46 -25.85 -0.60
CA ASN A 2 -9.90 -27.18 -0.91
C ASN A 2 -8.57 -27.10 -1.69
N ALA A 3 -8.53 -26.33 -2.78
CA ALA A 3 -7.33 -26.15 -3.58
C ALA A 3 -6.17 -25.52 -2.76
N ILE A 4 -6.49 -24.56 -1.89
CA ILE A 4 -5.49 -23.90 -1.02
C ILE A 4 -4.90 -24.90 -0.03
N ALA A 5 -5.74 -25.74 0.60
CA ALA A 5 -5.26 -26.77 1.52
C ALA A 5 -4.36 -27.80 0.82
N ALA A 6 -4.75 -28.23 -0.38
CA ALA A 6 -3.97 -29.17 -1.19
C ALA A 6 -2.61 -28.56 -1.58
N GLU A 7 -2.59 -27.34 -2.06
CA GLU A 7 -1.35 -26.63 -2.45
C GLU A 7 -0.41 -26.41 -1.25
N ALA A 8 -0.97 -26.12 -0.08
CA ALA A 8 -0.22 -25.95 1.16
C ALA A 8 0.21 -27.28 1.82
N GLY A 9 -0.16 -28.44 1.26
CA GLY A 9 0.17 -29.75 1.84
C GLY A 9 -0.49 -30.02 3.19
N ILE A 10 -1.63 -29.35 3.50
CA ILE A 10 -2.35 -29.50 4.76
C ILE A 10 -3.80 -29.95 4.52
N THR A 11 -4.45 -30.43 5.57
CA THR A 11 -5.86 -30.81 5.47
C THR A 11 -6.78 -29.59 5.64
N LYS A 12 -7.96 -29.65 5.04
CA LYS A 12 -8.99 -28.61 5.17
C LYS A 12 -9.34 -28.27 6.64
N PRO A 13 -9.51 -29.25 7.55
CA PRO A 13 -9.73 -28.96 8.97
C PRO A 13 -8.60 -28.15 9.62
N ILE A 14 -7.34 -28.40 9.25
CA ILE A 14 -6.20 -27.62 9.76
C ILE A 14 -6.31 -26.16 9.28
N LEU A 15 -6.61 -25.94 8.00
CA LEU A 15 -6.79 -24.60 7.45
C LEU A 15 -7.91 -23.83 8.17
N TYR A 16 -9.08 -24.48 8.37
CA TYR A 16 -10.20 -23.87 9.09
C TYR A 16 -9.89 -23.60 10.56
N ARG A 17 -9.15 -24.47 11.22
CA ARG A 17 -8.74 -24.28 12.62
C ARG A 17 -7.84 -23.06 12.79
N HIS A 18 -6.98 -22.75 11.81
CA HIS A 18 -6.05 -21.61 11.87
C HIS A 18 -6.70 -20.29 11.45
N PHE A 19 -7.54 -20.31 10.44
CA PHE A 19 -8.05 -19.07 9.81
C PHE A 19 -9.56 -18.86 10.01
N GLY A 20 -10.28 -19.85 10.57
CA GLY A 20 -11.72 -19.81 10.71
C GLY A 20 -12.45 -20.05 9.40
N ASP A 21 -12.36 -19.08 8.48
CA ASP A 21 -13.03 -19.13 7.18
C ASP A 21 -12.14 -18.50 6.07
N LYS A 22 -12.73 -18.28 4.88
CA LYS A 22 -12.05 -17.63 3.77
C LYS A 22 -11.71 -16.16 4.07
N GLY A 23 -12.59 -15.48 4.83
CA GLY A 23 -12.37 -14.09 5.25
C GLY A 23 -11.19 -13.98 6.22
N GLY A 24 -11.08 -14.88 7.20
CA GLY A 24 -9.96 -14.94 8.13
C GLY A 24 -8.62 -15.23 7.43
N LEU A 25 -8.62 -16.13 6.43
CA LEU A 25 -7.44 -16.37 5.59
C LEU A 25 -7.06 -15.11 4.80
N TYR A 26 -8.05 -14.45 4.17
CA TYR A 26 -7.81 -13.19 3.47
C TYR A 26 -7.22 -12.14 4.39
N ALA A 27 -7.82 -11.93 5.56
CA ALA A 27 -7.36 -10.95 6.54
C ALA A 27 -5.92 -11.21 7.00
N ALA A 28 -5.56 -12.48 7.22
CA ALA A 28 -4.20 -12.87 7.59
C ALA A 28 -3.19 -12.59 6.48
N LEU A 29 -3.53 -12.91 5.22
CA LEU A 29 -2.69 -12.62 4.06
C LEU A 29 -2.57 -11.10 3.83
N ALA A 30 -3.69 -10.37 3.90
CA ALA A 30 -3.70 -8.93 3.76
C ALA A 30 -2.80 -8.27 4.82
N LYS A 31 -2.96 -8.66 6.09
CA LYS A 31 -2.12 -8.14 7.18
C LYS A 31 -0.64 -8.39 6.92
N ARG A 32 -0.25 -9.62 6.62
CA ARG A 32 1.15 -10.00 6.40
C ARG A 32 1.80 -9.20 5.26
N HIS A 33 1.09 -9.06 4.13
CA HIS A 33 1.64 -8.35 2.97
C HIS A 33 1.67 -6.84 3.18
N THR A 34 0.68 -6.29 3.88
CA THR A 34 0.65 -4.86 4.21
C THR A 34 1.73 -4.50 5.20
N ASP A 35 1.89 -5.27 6.27
CA ASP A 35 2.94 -5.01 7.27
C ASP A 35 4.33 -5.03 6.60
N ALA A 36 4.64 -6.05 5.79
CA ALA A 36 5.90 -6.13 5.06
C ALA A 36 6.11 -4.96 4.08
N LEU A 37 5.05 -4.51 3.40
CA LEU A 37 5.12 -3.35 2.51
C LEU A 37 5.36 -2.07 3.30
N LEU A 38 4.62 -1.84 4.38
CA LEU A 38 4.80 -0.66 5.25
C LEU A 38 6.21 -0.59 5.83
N ASP A 39 6.77 -1.71 6.28
CA ASP A 39 8.14 -1.76 6.79
C ASP A 39 9.16 -1.38 5.69
N SER A 40 8.96 -1.87 4.47
CA SER A 40 9.81 -1.52 3.33
C SER A 40 9.69 -0.03 2.93
N LEU A 41 8.48 0.52 2.98
CA LEU A 41 8.23 1.94 2.69
C LEU A 41 8.84 2.84 3.78
N ARG A 42 8.73 2.47 5.06
CA ARG A 42 9.39 3.20 6.15
C ARG A 42 10.91 3.18 5.98
N ALA A 43 11.49 2.03 5.67
CA ALA A 43 12.93 1.93 5.42
C ALA A 43 13.39 2.82 4.26
N ALA A 44 12.62 2.92 3.17
CA ALA A 44 12.91 3.82 2.06
C ALA A 44 12.83 5.30 2.47
N LEU A 45 11.84 5.67 3.29
CA LEU A 45 11.70 7.02 3.84
C LEU A 45 12.79 7.38 4.83
N ASP A 46 13.37 6.41 5.56
CA ASP A 46 14.44 6.62 6.54
C ASP A 46 15.84 6.57 5.92
N ALA A 47 15.97 6.24 4.65
CA ALA A 47 17.27 6.16 3.97
C ALA A 47 17.97 7.52 3.96
N PRO A 48 19.32 7.56 4.17
CA PRO A 48 20.09 8.78 4.10
C PRO A 48 20.26 9.20 2.64
N ALA A 49 19.33 10.00 2.14
CA ALA A 49 19.29 10.48 0.76
C ALA A 49 18.66 11.88 0.72
N GLU A 50 18.79 12.55 -0.41
CA GLU A 50 18.09 13.83 -0.63
C GLU A 50 16.56 13.62 -0.60
N ARG A 51 15.82 14.66 -0.21
CA ARG A 51 14.35 14.59 -0.06
C ARG A 51 13.65 13.99 -1.29
N ARG A 52 14.01 14.47 -2.48
CA ARG A 52 13.42 13.98 -3.74
C ARG A 52 13.75 12.52 -4.00
N GLU A 53 14.99 12.13 -3.78
CA GLU A 53 15.45 10.74 -3.94
C GLU A 53 14.70 9.78 -3.01
N ARG A 54 14.42 10.20 -1.76
CA ARG A 54 13.61 9.40 -0.84
C ARG A 54 12.17 9.24 -1.30
N VAL A 55 11.56 10.28 -1.83
CA VAL A 55 10.22 10.20 -2.42
C VAL A 55 10.22 9.20 -3.59
N GLU A 56 11.16 9.34 -4.52
CA GLU A 56 11.29 8.44 -5.67
C GLU A 56 11.56 6.99 -5.23
N ALA A 57 12.45 6.77 -4.26
CA ALA A 57 12.74 5.44 -3.70
C ALA A 57 11.51 4.82 -3.02
N THR A 58 10.71 5.63 -2.33
CA THR A 58 9.48 5.15 -1.68
C THR A 58 8.43 4.75 -2.72
N LEU A 59 8.24 5.56 -3.77
CA LEU A 59 7.36 5.24 -4.89
C LEU A 59 7.82 3.98 -5.62
N ASP A 60 9.13 3.86 -5.90
CA ASP A 60 9.71 2.67 -6.53
C ASP A 60 9.53 1.42 -5.67
N THR A 61 9.73 1.53 -4.36
CA THR A 61 9.53 0.41 -3.42
C THR A 61 8.10 -0.13 -3.48
N TYR A 62 7.10 0.75 -3.51
CA TYR A 62 5.70 0.34 -3.67
C TYR A 62 5.46 -0.36 -5.02
N LEU A 63 5.87 0.28 -6.11
CA LEU A 63 5.66 -0.25 -7.47
C LEU A 63 6.43 -1.56 -7.71
N ALA A 64 7.64 -1.69 -7.17
CA ALA A 64 8.40 -2.92 -7.20
C ALA A 64 7.71 -4.05 -6.44
N ALA A 65 7.12 -3.77 -5.29
CA ALA A 65 6.40 -4.76 -4.49
C ALA A 65 5.17 -5.32 -5.23
N ILE A 66 4.37 -4.46 -5.86
CA ILE A 66 3.19 -4.90 -6.64
C ILE A 66 3.60 -5.58 -7.96
N GLU A 67 4.69 -5.15 -8.58
CA GLU A 67 5.26 -5.78 -9.78
C GLU A 67 5.80 -7.17 -9.50
N ALA A 68 6.49 -7.36 -8.39
CA ALA A 68 7.05 -8.65 -8.00
C ALA A 68 5.98 -9.71 -7.70
N ARG A 69 4.79 -9.29 -7.25
CA ARG A 69 3.70 -10.20 -6.87
C ARG A 69 2.34 -9.71 -7.33
N PRO A 70 2.11 -9.58 -8.65
CA PRO A 70 0.89 -8.99 -9.19
C PRO A 70 -0.37 -9.83 -8.84
N GLN A 71 -0.22 -11.13 -8.68
CA GLN A 71 -1.34 -12.00 -8.29
C GLN A 71 -1.78 -11.76 -6.84
N VAL A 72 -0.82 -11.51 -5.93
CA VAL A 72 -1.12 -11.15 -4.54
C VAL A 72 -1.79 -9.78 -4.49
N TYR A 73 -1.25 -8.80 -5.20
CA TYR A 73 -1.83 -7.47 -5.30
C TYR A 73 -3.28 -7.54 -5.82
N ARG A 74 -3.52 -8.23 -6.94
CA ARG A 74 -4.88 -8.41 -7.48
C ARG A 74 -5.81 -9.11 -6.50
N PHE A 75 -5.33 -10.15 -5.83
CA PHE A 75 -6.12 -10.84 -4.81
C PHE A 75 -6.53 -9.94 -3.64
N LEU A 76 -5.65 -9.02 -3.23
CA LEU A 76 -5.91 -8.12 -2.12
C LEU A 76 -6.79 -6.91 -2.52
N MET A 77 -6.60 -6.38 -3.72
CA MET A 77 -7.28 -5.17 -4.19
C MET A 77 -8.54 -5.46 -5.01
N HIS A 78 -8.53 -6.57 -5.76
CA HIS A 78 -9.62 -7.00 -6.64
C HIS A 78 -9.95 -8.49 -6.37
N PRO A 79 -10.35 -8.86 -5.14
CA PRO A 79 -10.75 -10.23 -4.90
C PRO A 79 -11.91 -10.58 -5.85
N ALA A 80 -11.74 -11.64 -6.63
CA ALA A 80 -12.73 -12.08 -7.61
C ALA A 80 -14.12 -12.22 -6.95
N GLU A 81 -15.13 -11.65 -7.58
CA GLU A 81 -16.52 -11.88 -7.19
C GLU A 81 -16.78 -13.39 -7.12
N GLY A 82 -17.38 -13.82 -6.02
CA GLY A 82 -17.40 -15.21 -5.60
C GLY A 82 -17.81 -16.21 -6.66
N SER A 83 -17.16 -17.36 -6.65
CA SER A 83 -17.70 -18.57 -7.29
C SER A 83 -19.11 -18.85 -6.79
N PRO A 84 -20.01 -19.45 -7.61
CA PRO A 84 -21.36 -19.82 -7.19
C PRO A 84 -21.30 -20.67 -5.90
N GLY A 85 -21.74 -20.11 -4.77
CA GLY A 85 -21.64 -20.71 -3.43
C GLY A 85 -20.92 -19.84 -2.40
N ASP A 86 -20.25 -18.76 -2.79
CA ASP A 86 -19.53 -17.83 -1.92
C ASP A 86 -20.39 -16.58 -1.61
N GLN A 87 -21.62 -16.83 -1.13
CA GLN A 87 -22.52 -15.74 -0.70
C GLN A 87 -21.93 -15.10 0.56
N GLY A 88 -21.32 -13.91 0.40
CA GLY A 88 -20.92 -13.07 1.54
C GLY A 88 -19.53 -12.47 1.51
N PHE A 89 -18.68 -12.78 0.53
CA PHE A 89 -17.35 -12.14 0.44
C PHE A 89 -17.43 -10.87 -0.40
N ASP A 90 -17.72 -9.75 0.25
CA ASP A 90 -17.81 -8.43 -0.38
C ASP A 90 -16.41 -7.80 -0.50
N VAL A 91 -15.96 -7.64 -1.73
CA VAL A 91 -14.66 -7.07 -2.13
C VAL A 91 -14.45 -5.67 -1.55
N GLY A 92 -15.45 -4.81 -1.66
CA GLY A 92 -15.39 -3.43 -1.17
C GLY A 92 -15.19 -3.34 0.35
N LYS A 93 -15.71 -4.32 1.09
CA LYS A 93 -15.52 -4.41 2.54
C LYS A 93 -14.11 -4.83 2.97
N HIS A 94 -13.30 -5.38 2.07
CA HIS A 94 -11.98 -5.92 2.41
C HIS A 94 -10.81 -5.05 1.93
N SER A 95 -10.88 -4.47 0.73
CA SER A 95 -9.82 -3.60 0.20
C SER A 95 -9.86 -2.18 0.77
N ALA A 96 -11.05 -1.61 0.98
CA ALA A 96 -11.18 -0.26 1.53
C ALA A 96 -10.55 -0.08 2.93
N PRO A 97 -10.71 -1.03 3.89
CA PRO A 97 -9.98 -0.96 5.16
C PRO A 97 -8.46 -0.98 5.02
N LEU A 98 -7.94 -1.70 4.02
CA LEU A 98 -6.51 -1.80 3.75
C LEU A 98 -5.94 -0.45 3.27
N LEU A 99 -6.54 0.13 2.24
CA LEU A 99 -6.14 1.45 1.72
C LEU A 99 -6.28 2.55 2.79
N ARG A 100 -7.34 2.49 3.59
CA ARG A 100 -7.54 3.42 4.70
C ARG A 100 -6.42 3.30 5.74
N ARG A 101 -6.04 2.08 6.14
CA ARG A 101 -4.93 1.85 7.07
C ARG A 101 -3.62 2.41 6.51
N MET A 102 -3.29 2.13 5.25
CA MET A 102 -2.11 2.70 4.60
C MET A 102 -2.13 4.22 4.57
N GLY A 103 -3.30 4.82 4.32
CA GLY A 103 -3.49 6.28 4.35
C GLY A 103 -3.25 6.89 5.72
N GLU A 104 -3.75 6.27 6.80
CA GLU A 104 -3.50 6.73 8.18
C GLU A 104 -2.03 6.57 8.58
N GLU A 105 -1.38 5.46 8.23
CA GLU A 105 0.05 5.25 8.51
C GLU A 105 0.92 6.30 7.77
N LEU A 106 0.63 6.57 6.51
CA LEU A 106 1.33 7.62 5.77
C LEU A 106 1.04 9.02 6.33
N ALA A 107 -0.18 9.28 6.77
CA ALA A 107 -0.54 10.55 7.41
C ALA A 107 0.27 10.79 8.69
N GLN A 108 0.48 9.76 9.52
CA GLN A 108 1.34 9.87 10.70
C GLN A 108 2.78 10.21 10.33
N VAL A 109 3.36 9.53 9.34
CA VAL A 109 4.70 9.82 8.86
C VAL A 109 4.82 11.27 8.34
N ILE A 110 3.82 11.74 7.60
CA ILE A 110 3.78 13.12 7.09
C ILE A 110 3.71 14.12 8.26
N GLU A 111 2.84 13.89 9.24
CA GLU A 111 2.70 14.74 10.40
C GLU A 111 3.98 14.79 11.27
N GLU A 112 4.67 13.68 11.41
CA GLU A 112 5.92 13.59 12.16
C GLU A 112 7.08 14.33 11.47
N ARG A 113 7.11 14.36 10.14
CA ARG A 113 8.28 14.81 9.37
C ARG A 113 8.12 16.18 8.71
N LEU A 114 6.89 16.58 8.39
CA LEU A 114 6.64 17.84 7.71
C LEU A 114 6.02 18.87 8.64
N ASP A 115 6.52 20.11 8.56
CA ASP A 115 5.86 21.27 9.16
C ASP A 115 4.77 21.76 8.21
N LEU A 116 3.53 21.40 8.51
CA LEU A 116 2.36 21.78 7.73
C LEU A 116 1.62 22.99 8.33
N GLY A 117 2.14 23.54 9.43
CA GLY A 117 1.50 24.67 10.11
C GLY A 117 0.21 24.32 10.88
N PRO A 118 -0.62 25.33 11.19
CA PRO A 118 -1.88 25.10 11.89
C PRO A 118 -2.82 24.15 11.12
N GLY A 119 -3.38 23.15 11.81
CA GLY A 119 -4.21 22.11 11.19
C GLY A 119 -3.41 21.00 10.50
N SER A 120 -2.12 20.86 10.83
CA SER A 120 -1.20 19.85 10.28
C SER A 120 -1.78 18.43 10.26
N GLN A 121 -2.44 18.00 11.34
CA GLN A 121 -3.02 16.67 11.42
C GLN A 121 -4.08 16.40 10.33
N GLN A 122 -5.01 17.35 10.14
CA GLN A 122 -6.05 17.18 9.12
C GLN A 122 -5.46 17.20 7.71
N LEU A 123 -4.48 18.07 7.47
CA LEU A 123 -3.81 18.17 6.17
C LEU A 123 -2.95 16.93 5.89
N ALA A 124 -2.23 16.42 6.89
CA ALA A 124 -1.48 15.17 6.79
C ALA A 124 -2.38 13.98 6.42
N ARG A 125 -3.59 13.90 7.01
CA ARG A 125 -4.58 12.86 6.64
C ARG A 125 -5.06 12.99 5.21
N VAL A 126 -5.36 14.22 4.76
CA VAL A 126 -5.73 14.48 3.36
C VAL A 126 -4.61 14.03 2.42
N TRP A 127 -3.36 14.37 2.73
CA TRP A 127 -2.21 13.97 1.90
C TRP A 127 -1.95 12.46 1.96
N GLY A 128 -1.98 11.85 3.13
CA GLY A 128 -1.78 10.40 3.28
C GLY A 128 -2.77 9.59 2.46
N HIS A 129 -4.06 9.89 2.59
CA HIS A 129 -5.09 9.21 1.81
C HIS A 129 -5.03 9.54 0.32
N GLY A 130 -4.73 10.80 -0.03
CA GLY A 130 -4.59 11.22 -1.42
C GLY A 130 -3.43 10.51 -2.13
N ILE A 131 -2.27 10.44 -1.50
CA ILE A 131 -1.08 9.77 -2.05
C ILE A 131 -1.35 8.26 -2.20
N VAL A 132 -1.91 7.61 -1.18
CA VAL A 132 -2.23 6.17 -1.25
C VAL A 132 -3.25 5.89 -2.36
N GLY A 133 -4.29 6.72 -2.49
CA GLY A 133 -5.28 6.59 -3.57
C GLY A 133 -4.66 6.77 -4.95
N MET A 134 -3.82 7.79 -5.12
CA MET A 134 -3.08 8.03 -6.36
C MET A 134 -2.17 6.85 -6.71
N MET A 135 -1.39 6.35 -5.75
CA MET A 135 -0.47 5.23 -5.95
C MET A 135 -1.21 3.95 -6.30
N HIS A 136 -2.33 3.70 -5.64
CA HIS A 136 -3.18 2.55 -5.95
C HIS A 136 -3.72 2.63 -7.38
N ALA A 137 -4.33 3.75 -7.76
CA ALA A 137 -4.92 3.92 -9.10
C ALA A 137 -3.86 3.86 -10.20
N ALA A 138 -2.72 4.54 -10.02
CA ALA A 138 -1.63 4.53 -10.99
C ALA A 138 -0.97 3.15 -11.10
N GLY A 139 -0.76 2.47 -9.98
CA GLY A 139 -0.17 1.13 -9.95
C GLY A 139 -1.07 0.09 -10.61
N ASP A 140 -2.39 0.16 -10.37
CA ASP A 140 -3.37 -0.74 -10.95
C ASP A 140 -3.44 -0.61 -12.48
N TRP A 141 -3.59 0.64 -12.97
CA TRP A 141 -3.52 0.95 -14.39
C TRP A 141 -2.21 0.46 -15.02
N TRP A 142 -1.08 0.79 -14.41
CA TRP A 142 0.23 0.40 -14.92
C TRP A 142 0.44 -1.11 -14.97
N LEU A 143 0.00 -1.86 -13.94
CA LEU A 143 0.06 -3.32 -13.95
C LEU A 143 -0.83 -3.96 -15.02
N GLY A 144 -1.93 -3.30 -15.37
CA GLY A 144 -2.86 -3.77 -16.40
C GLY A 144 -2.34 -3.53 -17.82
N GLU A 145 -1.85 -2.34 -18.11
CA GLU A 145 -1.54 -1.90 -19.47
C GLU A 145 -0.04 -1.88 -19.81
N ARG A 146 0.83 -1.71 -18.80
CA ARG A 146 2.29 -1.60 -18.99
C ARG A 146 2.72 -0.55 -20.03
N PRO A 147 2.17 0.68 -20.00
CA PRO A 147 2.40 1.68 -21.04
C PRO A 147 3.80 2.29 -20.99
N CYS A 148 4.49 2.19 -19.88
CA CYS A 148 5.83 2.74 -19.65
C CYS A 148 6.61 1.87 -18.67
N SER A 149 7.91 2.12 -18.54
CA SER A 149 8.76 1.48 -17.53
C SER A 149 8.38 1.94 -16.11
N ARG A 150 8.74 1.13 -15.10
CA ARG A 150 8.55 1.51 -13.68
C ARG A 150 9.27 2.82 -13.35
N ALA A 151 10.48 3.02 -13.86
CA ALA A 151 11.25 4.23 -13.62
C ALA A 151 10.60 5.49 -14.20
N GLU A 152 9.95 5.39 -15.36
CA GLU A 152 9.19 6.51 -15.95
C GLU A 152 7.94 6.82 -15.12
N LEU A 153 7.23 5.81 -14.66
CA LEU A 153 6.08 5.99 -13.77
C LEU A 153 6.49 6.64 -12.45
N VAL A 154 7.57 6.18 -11.82
CA VAL A 154 8.12 6.77 -10.59
C VAL A 154 8.41 8.25 -10.78
N ARG A 155 9.13 8.62 -11.84
CA ARG A 155 9.44 10.04 -12.13
C ARG A 155 8.18 10.88 -12.31
N GLY A 156 7.22 10.41 -13.09
CA GLY A 156 5.95 11.13 -13.31
C GLY A 156 5.16 11.34 -12.03
N LEU A 157 5.08 10.34 -11.17
CA LEU A 157 4.40 10.45 -9.88
C LEU A 157 5.17 11.33 -8.88
N ALA A 158 6.51 11.24 -8.88
CA ALA A 158 7.35 12.11 -8.05
C ALA A 158 7.20 13.59 -8.46
N ASP A 159 7.21 13.89 -9.75
CA ASP A 159 6.99 15.26 -10.25
C ASP A 159 5.61 15.81 -9.85
N LEU A 160 4.57 14.99 -9.90
CA LEU A 160 3.23 15.36 -9.46
C LEU A 160 3.16 15.72 -7.98
N LEU A 161 3.88 14.96 -7.13
CA LEU A 161 3.91 15.17 -5.69
C LEU A 161 4.85 16.31 -5.28
N TRP A 162 5.96 16.50 -6.01
CA TRP A 162 7.07 17.36 -5.58
C TRP A 162 6.66 18.80 -5.34
N GLY A 163 5.81 19.37 -6.15
CA GLY A 163 5.40 20.78 -6.03
C GLY A 163 4.78 21.13 -4.67
N ARG A 164 4.16 20.17 -3.99
CA ARG A 164 3.56 20.37 -2.65
C ARG A 164 4.50 19.94 -1.53
N LEU A 165 5.21 18.83 -1.70
CA LEU A 165 6.17 18.33 -0.70
C LEU A 165 7.36 19.28 -0.52
N ALA A 166 7.85 19.90 -1.61
CA ALA A 166 8.93 20.88 -1.54
C ALA A 166 8.53 22.19 -0.85
N ALA A 167 7.24 22.54 -0.89
CA ALA A 167 6.73 23.75 -0.24
C ALA A 167 6.49 23.58 1.27
N ALA A 168 6.40 22.35 1.77
CA ALA A 168 6.28 22.07 3.19
C ALA A 168 7.66 22.09 3.86
N GLY A 169 7.81 22.81 4.98
CA GLY A 169 9.04 22.81 5.78
C GLY A 169 9.26 21.48 6.51
N ASP A 170 10.53 21.18 6.85
CA ASP A 170 10.84 20.09 7.77
C ASP A 170 10.63 20.54 9.21
N LYS A 171 10.15 19.67 10.08
CA LYS A 171 10.14 19.94 11.52
C LYS A 171 11.57 20.00 12.05
N VAL A 172 11.87 21.05 12.82
CA VAL A 172 13.19 21.25 13.43
C VAL A 172 13.50 20.06 14.34
N GLY A 173 14.59 19.33 14.03
CA GLY A 173 15.12 18.26 14.88
C GLY A 173 14.87 16.81 14.41
N GLY A 174 14.15 16.60 13.27
CA GLY A 174 14.10 15.29 12.61
C GLY A 174 15.18 15.17 11.52
N PRO A 175 15.63 13.96 11.15
CA PRO A 175 16.39 13.79 9.93
C PRO A 175 15.54 14.31 8.78
N GLY A 176 16.03 15.34 8.08
CA GLY A 176 15.30 15.99 6.99
C GLY A 176 14.77 15.00 5.96
N PHE A 177 13.63 15.32 5.37
CA PHE A 177 13.11 14.59 4.21
C PHE A 177 14.05 14.74 3.03
#